data_1686d214a3d5ade8dde17b167c9af592
#
_entry.id   1686d214a3d5ade8dde17b167c9af592
#
_cell.length_a   1.000
_cell.length_b   1.000
_cell.length_c   1.000
_cell.angle_alpha   90.00
_cell.angle_beta   90.00
_cell.angle_gamma   90.00
#
_symmetry.space_group_name_H-M   'P 1'
#
loop_
_entity.id
_entity.type
_entity.pdbx_description
1 polymer ?
#
loop_
_entity_poly.entity_id
_entity_poly.type
_entity_poly.pdbx_seq_one_letter_code
_entity_poly.pdbx_strand_id
1 'polypeptide(L)'
;MHNYSRKKQKLWIKDSTFAGKKNGMKYLLVSDIHGCRPALEKVLKFYDEQHCDMLCILGDILNYGPRNSIPEGLDPKGIVELLNARAKDIVAVRGNCDAEVDQMLLNFPILGDYVLLVDEGKKLFLTHGHIYNKENMPKGKFDAVVYGHTHLWEITPEAGTVICNTGSITFPKGGNVATFMTYEGGTFTAYDMEGCVLKQYTL
;
A
#
# COMPACT_ATOMS: atom_id res chain seq x y z
N MET A 1 -72.85 -21.57 -4.13
CA MET A 1 -72.15 -20.49 -4.84
C MET A 1 -71.08 -19.97 -3.89
N HIS A 2 -69.84 -20.40 -4.06
CA HIS A 2 -68.75 -19.93 -3.21
C HIS A 2 -67.80 -19.12 -4.10
N ASN A 3 -67.72 -17.81 -3.81
CA ASN A 3 -66.77 -16.91 -4.43
C ASN A 3 -65.41 -17.06 -3.77
N TYR A 4 -64.41 -17.59 -4.49
CA TYR A 4 -63.00 -17.60 -4.09
C TYR A 4 -62.33 -16.32 -4.57
N SER A 5 -62.07 -15.40 -3.63
CA SER A 5 -61.27 -14.21 -3.83
C SER A 5 -59.79 -14.58 -3.94
N ARG A 6 -59.21 -14.43 -5.14
CA ARG A 6 -57.75 -14.53 -5.37
C ARG A 6 -57.03 -13.29 -4.82
N LYS A 7 -56.37 -13.39 -3.65
CA LYS A 7 -55.41 -12.41 -3.20
C LYS A 7 -54.17 -12.49 -4.09
N LYS A 8 -53.87 -11.42 -4.85
CA LYS A 8 -52.61 -11.24 -5.57
C LYS A 8 -51.53 -10.99 -4.53
N GLN A 9 -50.59 -11.96 -4.33
CA GLN A 9 -49.33 -11.73 -3.62
C GLN A 9 -48.45 -10.83 -4.49
N LYS A 10 -48.16 -9.60 -4.01
CA LYS A 10 -47.12 -8.75 -4.57
C LYS A 10 -45.76 -9.35 -4.18
N LEU A 11 -45.09 -9.93 -5.18
CA LEU A 11 -43.70 -10.34 -5.06
C LEU A 11 -42.85 -9.08 -5.00
N TRP A 12 -42.29 -8.78 -3.83
CA TRP A 12 -41.26 -7.74 -3.67
C TRP A 12 -39.97 -8.30 -4.27
N ILE A 13 -39.68 -7.98 -5.53
CA ILE A 13 -38.35 -8.09 -6.08
C ILE A 13 -37.55 -7.01 -5.38
N LYS A 14 -36.68 -7.39 -4.42
CA LYS A 14 -35.63 -6.50 -3.97
C LYS A 14 -34.73 -6.25 -5.17
N ASP A 15 -34.76 -5.06 -5.72
CA ASP A 15 -33.73 -4.57 -6.61
C ASP A 15 -32.40 -4.67 -5.85
N SER A 16 -31.67 -5.76 -6.10
CA SER A 16 -30.24 -5.77 -5.88
C SER A 16 -29.69 -4.82 -6.93
N THR A 17 -29.52 -3.55 -6.55
CA THR A 17 -28.66 -2.63 -7.28
C THR A 17 -27.33 -3.35 -7.41
N PHE A 18 -27.01 -3.79 -8.62
CA PHE A 18 -25.67 -4.15 -9.04
C PHE A 18 -24.83 -2.89 -8.74
N ALA A 19 -24.16 -2.86 -7.58
CA ALA A 19 -23.07 -1.95 -7.38
C ALA A 19 -22.13 -2.17 -8.56
N GLY A 20 -21.94 -1.14 -9.38
CA GLY A 20 -21.13 -1.22 -10.59
C GLY A 20 -19.81 -1.89 -10.23
N LYS A 21 -19.38 -2.86 -11.07
CA LYS A 21 -18.11 -3.54 -10.92
C LYS A 21 -17.05 -2.47 -10.76
N LYS A 22 -16.44 -2.37 -9.57
CA LYS A 22 -15.32 -1.47 -9.29
C LYS A 22 -14.23 -1.83 -10.29
N ASN A 23 -13.91 -0.92 -11.21
CA ASN A 23 -12.88 -1.16 -12.21
C ASN A 23 -11.53 -1.17 -11.50
N GLY A 24 -10.93 -2.36 -11.33
CA GLY A 24 -9.63 -2.56 -10.69
C GLY A 24 -9.67 -2.58 -9.15
N MET A 25 -8.54 -2.98 -8.58
CA MET A 25 -8.28 -2.91 -7.13
C MET A 25 -7.61 -1.58 -6.79
N LYS A 26 -7.87 -1.08 -5.58
CA LYS A 26 -7.18 0.08 -5.03
C LYS A 26 -6.14 -0.37 -4.03
N TYR A 27 -4.89 -0.15 -4.36
CA TYR A 27 -3.74 -0.49 -3.53
C TYR A 27 -3.25 0.75 -2.79
N LEU A 28 -2.96 0.63 -1.50
CA LEU A 28 -2.21 1.63 -0.76
C LEU A 28 -0.77 1.14 -0.62
N LEU A 29 0.19 1.97 -1.01
CA LEU A 29 1.62 1.68 -1.05
C LEU A 29 2.32 2.53 0.03
N VAL A 30 3.01 1.88 0.95
CA VAL A 30 3.69 2.53 2.07
C VAL A 30 5.06 1.90 2.31
N SER A 31 6.04 2.67 2.75
CA SER A 31 7.38 2.20 3.10
C SER A 31 7.92 2.94 4.32
N ASP A 32 8.98 2.36 4.90
CA ASP A 32 9.81 3.05 5.88
C ASP A 32 8.99 3.55 7.09
N ILE A 33 8.21 2.61 7.68
CA ILE A 33 7.37 2.81 8.87
C ILE A 33 8.25 2.95 10.12
N HIS A 34 9.36 2.17 10.18
CA HIS A 34 10.39 2.27 11.21
C HIS A 34 9.86 2.28 12.65
N GLY A 35 8.83 1.50 12.92
CA GLY A 35 8.30 1.37 14.27
C GLY A 35 7.43 2.54 14.76
N CYS A 36 7.16 3.54 13.93
CA CYS A 36 6.34 4.70 14.28
C CYS A 36 4.85 4.37 14.18
N ARG A 37 4.24 3.99 15.30
CA ARG A 37 2.82 3.65 15.36
C ARG A 37 1.89 4.80 14.96
N PRO A 38 2.06 6.04 15.45
CA PRO A 38 1.17 7.14 15.09
C PRO A 38 1.15 7.45 13.58
N ALA A 39 2.30 7.30 12.90
CA ALA A 39 2.36 7.47 11.45
C ALA A 39 1.59 6.36 10.72
N LEU A 40 1.76 5.09 11.15
CA LEU A 40 1.01 3.98 10.57
C LEU A 40 -0.50 4.12 10.82
N GLU A 41 -0.94 4.54 12.01
CA GLU A 41 -2.35 4.74 12.32
C GLU A 41 -3.03 5.76 11.39
N LYS A 42 -2.33 6.86 11.04
CA LYS A 42 -2.83 7.83 10.04
C LYS A 42 -3.01 7.19 8.66
N VAL A 43 -2.04 6.40 8.21
CA VAL A 43 -2.09 5.69 6.91
C VAL A 43 -3.22 4.66 6.90
N LEU A 44 -3.39 3.89 7.99
CA LEU A 44 -4.46 2.90 8.09
C LEU A 44 -5.85 3.55 8.15
N LYS A 45 -5.98 4.71 8.80
CA LYS A 45 -7.21 5.51 8.75
C LYS A 45 -7.54 5.91 7.32
N PHE A 46 -6.58 6.41 6.56
CA PHE A 46 -6.76 6.74 5.15
C PHE A 46 -7.13 5.50 4.32
N TYR A 47 -6.48 4.35 4.56
CA TYR A 47 -6.80 3.07 3.93
C TYR A 47 -8.28 2.70 4.10
N ASP A 48 -8.79 2.79 5.34
CA ASP A 48 -10.18 2.48 5.67
C ASP A 48 -11.15 3.50 5.05
N GLU A 49 -10.89 4.80 5.16
CA GLU A 49 -11.72 5.88 4.62
C GLU A 49 -11.80 5.90 3.09
N GLN A 50 -10.70 5.53 2.42
CA GLN A 50 -10.62 5.47 0.97
C GLN A 50 -11.04 4.10 0.40
N HIS A 51 -11.45 3.16 1.26
CA HIS A 51 -11.86 1.82 0.87
C HIS A 51 -10.81 1.12 -0.01
N CYS A 52 -9.54 1.21 0.39
CA CYS A 52 -8.47 0.49 -0.30
C CYS A 52 -8.66 -1.02 -0.13
N ASP A 53 -8.33 -1.78 -1.17
CA ASP A 53 -8.55 -3.24 -1.19
C ASP A 53 -7.32 -3.99 -0.67
N MET A 54 -6.12 -3.41 -0.80
CA MET A 54 -4.86 -4.04 -0.38
C MET A 54 -3.83 -3.03 0.11
N LEU A 55 -3.13 -3.37 1.18
CA LEU A 55 -2.01 -2.61 1.73
C LEU A 55 -0.70 -3.25 1.26
N CYS A 56 0.10 -2.53 0.48
CA CYS A 56 1.40 -2.95 0.02
C CYS A 56 2.48 -2.26 0.85
N ILE A 57 3.20 -3.02 1.69
CA ILE A 57 4.26 -2.51 2.56
C ILE A 57 5.61 -2.80 1.91
N LEU A 58 6.34 -1.76 1.59
CA LEU A 58 7.60 -1.84 0.86
C LEU A 58 8.83 -1.92 1.79
N GLY A 59 8.67 -2.55 2.97
CA GLY A 59 9.75 -2.84 3.91
C GLY A 59 10.01 -1.78 4.97
N ASP A 60 10.99 -2.08 5.84
CA ASP A 60 11.40 -1.30 7.01
C ASP A 60 10.24 -1.02 7.97
N ILE A 61 9.64 -2.14 8.49
CA ILE A 61 8.35 -2.11 9.20
C ILE A 61 8.54 -1.74 10.68
N LEU A 62 9.26 -2.58 11.43
CA LEU A 62 9.31 -2.52 12.90
C LEU A 62 10.55 -1.79 13.44
N ASN A 63 11.68 -1.94 12.76
CA ASN A 63 12.97 -1.44 13.23
C ASN A 63 13.32 -0.10 12.57
N TYR A 64 13.69 0.89 13.38
CA TYR A 64 14.09 2.20 12.86
C TYR A 64 15.51 2.22 12.27
N GLY A 65 16.33 1.16 12.51
CA GLY A 65 17.69 1.03 12.01
C GLY A 65 18.70 1.94 12.73
N PRO A 66 19.99 1.61 12.66
CA PRO A 66 21.04 2.30 13.41
C PRO A 66 21.39 3.70 12.88
N ARG A 67 20.90 4.04 11.66
CA ARG A 67 21.18 5.33 11.01
C ARG A 67 20.15 6.41 11.28
N ASN A 68 18.99 6.03 11.80
CA ASN A 68 17.91 6.96 12.11
C ASN A 68 17.86 7.24 13.61
N SER A 69 17.28 8.36 13.99
CA SER A 69 16.89 8.61 15.38
C SER A 69 15.75 7.69 15.82
N ILE A 70 15.54 7.59 17.12
CA ILE A 70 14.35 6.90 17.64
C ILE A 70 13.11 7.72 17.22
N PRO A 71 12.13 7.14 16.52
CA PRO A 71 10.95 7.88 16.11
C PRO A 71 10.07 8.23 17.31
N GLU A 72 9.43 9.37 17.26
CA GLU A 72 8.38 9.71 18.21
C GLU A 72 7.22 8.70 18.06
N GLY A 73 6.78 8.14 19.18
CA GLY A 73 5.72 7.10 19.16
C GLY A 73 6.21 5.72 18.68
N LEU A 74 7.50 5.39 18.91
CA LEU A 74 8.04 4.05 18.67
C LEU A 74 7.24 3.00 19.45
N ASP A 75 6.49 2.15 18.75
CA ASP A 75 5.71 1.05 19.33
C ASP A 75 5.61 -0.13 18.34
N PRO A 76 6.69 -0.92 18.17
CA PRO A 76 6.68 -2.06 17.27
C PRO A 76 5.60 -3.10 17.62
N LYS A 77 5.30 -3.30 18.90
CA LYS A 77 4.26 -4.25 19.34
C LYS A 77 2.86 -3.80 18.91
N GLY A 78 2.54 -2.53 19.08
CA GLY A 78 1.28 -1.97 18.61
C GLY A 78 1.16 -2.01 17.08
N ILE A 79 2.26 -1.84 16.34
CA ILE A 79 2.29 -2.03 14.87
C ILE A 79 1.96 -3.47 14.51
N VAL A 80 2.58 -4.45 15.18
CA VAL A 80 2.28 -5.88 14.97
C VAL A 80 0.79 -6.17 15.14
N GLU A 81 0.17 -5.65 16.19
CA GLU A 81 -1.28 -5.82 16.45
C GLU A 81 -2.12 -5.21 15.32
N LEU A 82 -1.82 -3.98 14.89
CA LEU A 82 -2.53 -3.28 13.83
C LEU A 82 -2.44 -4.00 12.49
N LEU A 83 -1.24 -4.47 12.11
CA LEU A 83 -1.00 -5.14 10.84
C LEU A 83 -1.56 -6.56 10.83
N ASN A 84 -1.40 -7.32 11.92
CA ASN A 84 -1.93 -8.68 12.02
C ASN A 84 -3.46 -8.72 11.95
N ALA A 85 -4.15 -7.68 12.43
CA ALA A 85 -5.59 -7.54 12.28
C ALA A 85 -6.03 -7.43 10.81
N ARG A 86 -5.11 -7.05 9.90
CA ARG A 86 -5.33 -6.86 8.44
C ARG A 86 -4.51 -7.82 7.58
N ALA A 87 -3.92 -8.87 8.14
CA ALA A 87 -2.94 -9.75 7.47
C ALA A 87 -3.42 -10.32 6.13
N LYS A 88 -4.73 -10.48 5.92
CA LYS A 88 -5.32 -11.03 4.68
C LYS A 88 -5.23 -10.06 3.50
N ASP A 89 -5.15 -8.77 3.78
CA ASP A 89 -5.19 -7.71 2.79
C ASP A 89 -3.81 -7.02 2.67
N ILE A 90 -2.74 -7.69 3.16
CA ILE A 90 -1.37 -7.18 3.13
C ILE A 90 -0.50 -7.98 2.18
N VAL A 91 0.25 -7.25 1.35
CA VAL A 91 1.41 -7.74 0.60
C VAL A 91 2.64 -6.95 1.08
N ALA A 92 3.73 -7.64 1.40
CA ALA A 92 4.93 -6.97 1.88
C ALA A 92 6.20 -7.50 1.21
N VAL A 93 7.23 -6.66 1.17
CA VAL A 93 8.59 -7.01 0.74
C VAL A 93 9.58 -6.69 1.86
N ARG A 94 10.75 -7.31 1.81
CA ARG A 94 11.82 -7.13 2.78
C ARG A 94 12.50 -5.77 2.63
N GLY A 95 12.55 -5.00 3.71
CA GLY A 95 13.45 -3.87 3.86
C GLY A 95 14.82 -4.28 4.42
N ASN A 96 15.75 -3.34 4.45
CA ASN A 96 17.09 -3.62 4.99
C ASN A 96 17.13 -3.65 6.54
N CYS A 97 16.08 -3.14 7.19
CA CYS A 97 15.94 -3.22 8.65
C CYS A 97 15.04 -4.38 9.10
N ASP A 98 14.38 -5.10 8.18
CA ASP A 98 13.51 -6.21 8.50
C ASP A 98 14.34 -7.50 8.69
N ALA A 99 14.03 -8.26 9.73
CA ALA A 99 14.75 -9.46 10.10
C ALA A 99 13.80 -10.66 10.29
N GLU A 100 14.40 -11.85 10.41
CA GLU A 100 13.67 -13.09 10.68
C GLU A 100 12.84 -13.01 11.97
N VAL A 101 13.31 -12.25 12.97
CA VAL A 101 12.58 -12.04 14.22
C VAL A 101 11.28 -11.24 14.01
N ASP A 102 11.27 -10.31 13.04
CA ASP A 102 10.08 -9.54 12.70
C ASP A 102 9.04 -10.44 12.01
N GLN A 103 9.52 -11.35 11.12
CA GLN A 103 8.65 -12.36 10.50
C GLN A 103 7.98 -13.29 11.52
N MET A 104 8.62 -13.57 12.65
CA MET A 104 8.00 -14.40 13.70
C MET A 104 6.81 -13.72 14.37
N LEU A 105 6.70 -12.40 14.29
CA LEU A 105 5.65 -11.60 14.90
C LEU A 105 4.50 -11.28 13.92
N LEU A 106 4.79 -11.21 12.62
CA LEU A 106 3.84 -10.80 11.58
C LEU A 106 3.20 -12.02 10.90
N ASN A 107 1.87 -12.01 10.79
CA ASN A 107 1.06 -13.11 10.25
C ASN A 107 0.96 -13.11 8.71
N PHE A 108 1.87 -12.41 8.03
CA PHE A 108 1.98 -12.36 6.57
C PHE A 108 3.48 -12.37 6.18
N PRO A 109 3.84 -12.84 4.96
CA PRO A 109 5.24 -12.89 4.53
C PRO A 109 5.85 -11.49 4.37
N ILE A 110 7.08 -11.28 4.91
CA ILE A 110 7.82 -10.01 4.80
C ILE A 110 9.24 -10.18 4.23
N LEU A 111 9.74 -11.40 4.03
CA LEU A 111 11.15 -11.66 3.71
C LEU A 111 11.44 -11.81 2.21
N GLY A 112 10.48 -11.53 1.33
CA GLY A 112 10.70 -11.53 -0.11
C GLY A 112 11.37 -10.24 -0.57
N ASP A 113 12.39 -10.32 -1.43
CA ASP A 113 13.08 -9.12 -1.94
C ASP A 113 12.20 -8.28 -2.88
N TYR A 114 11.21 -8.91 -3.50
CA TYR A 114 10.24 -8.25 -4.38
C TYR A 114 8.92 -9.02 -4.47
N VAL A 115 7.90 -8.33 -4.93
CA VAL A 115 6.62 -8.88 -5.37
C VAL A 115 6.30 -8.33 -6.75
N LEU A 116 5.86 -9.21 -7.66
CA LEU A 116 5.30 -8.81 -8.93
C LEU A 116 3.77 -8.73 -8.81
N LEU A 117 3.25 -7.51 -8.84
CA LEU A 117 1.81 -7.26 -8.87
C LEU A 117 1.37 -7.05 -10.31
N VAL A 118 0.35 -7.80 -10.73
CA VAL A 118 -0.25 -7.65 -12.07
C VAL A 118 -1.69 -7.22 -11.90
N ASP A 119 -2.01 -6.03 -12.39
CA ASP A 119 -3.34 -5.43 -12.30
C ASP A 119 -3.74 -4.87 -13.66
N GLU A 120 -4.89 -5.30 -14.18
CA GLU A 120 -5.40 -4.91 -15.51
C GLU A 120 -4.35 -4.97 -16.65
N GLY A 121 -3.48 -5.98 -16.60
CA GLY A 121 -2.40 -6.20 -17.57
C GLY A 121 -1.15 -5.35 -17.34
N LYS A 122 -1.14 -4.44 -16.38
CA LYS A 122 0.04 -3.68 -15.94
C LYS A 122 0.87 -4.52 -14.97
N LYS A 123 2.19 -4.47 -15.13
CA LYS A 123 3.17 -5.19 -14.30
C LYS A 123 3.90 -4.21 -13.40
N LEU A 124 3.63 -4.27 -12.11
CA LEU A 124 4.29 -3.43 -11.10
C LEU A 124 5.29 -4.28 -10.33
N PHE A 125 6.55 -3.88 -10.34
CA PHE A 125 7.61 -4.51 -9.55
C PHE A 125 7.74 -3.77 -8.22
N LEU A 126 7.27 -4.39 -7.15
CA LEU A 126 7.31 -3.83 -5.79
C LEU A 126 8.57 -4.36 -5.09
N THR A 127 9.38 -3.47 -4.53
CA THR A 127 10.60 -3.80 -3.78
C THR A 127 10.84 -2.75 -2.70
N HIS A 128 11.85 -2.95 -1.85
CA HIS A 128 12.18 -1.91 -0.88
C HIS A 128 13.05 -0.80 -1.45
N GLY A 129 14.00 -1.10 -2.31
CA GLY A 129 14.90 -0.10 -2.89
C GLY A 129 16.38 -0.31 -2.56
N HIS A 130 16.72 -1.12 -1.55
CA HIS A 130 18.12 -1.39 -1.18
C HIS A 130 18.83 -2.39 -2.11
N ILE A 131 18.08 -3.20 -2.85
CA ILE A 131 18.60 -4.13 -3.87
C ILE A 131 18.27 -3.60 -5.27
N TYR A 132 16.99 -3.40 -5.57
CA TYR A 132 16.50 -2.88 -6.85
C TYR A 132 15.98 -1.46 -6.66
N ASN A 133 16.40 -0.56 -7.54
CA ASN A 133 16.02 0.85 -7.56
C ASN A 133 16.29 1.42 -8.96
N LYS A 134 16.22 2.74 -9.14
CA LYS A 134 16.47 3.38 -10.44
C LYS A 134 17.91 3.26 -10.94
N GLU A 135 18.88 3.13 -10.04
CA GLU A 135 20.28 2.91 -10.38
C GLU A 135 20.60 1.43 -10.66
N ASN A 136 19.80 0.51 -10.08
CA ASN A 136 19.93 -0.93 -10.27
C ASN A 136 18.57 -1.54 -10.60
N MET A 137 18.09 -1.29 -11.82
CA MET A 137 16.78 -1.75 -12.29
C MET A 137 16.70 -3.28 -12.36
N PRO A 138 15.56 -3.87 -11.96
CA PRO A 138 15.33 -5.29 -12.14
C PRO A 138 15.32 -5.64 -13.63
N LYS A 139 15.89 -6.82 -13.97
CA LYS A 139 15.85 -7.32 -15.34
C LYS A 139 14.44 -7.75 -15.72
N GLY A 140 13.96 -7.28 -16.85
CA GLY A 140 12.62 -7.57 -17.35
C GLY A 140 11.93 -6.33 -17.89
N LYS A 141 10.64 -6.48 -18.23
CA LYS A 141 9.80 -5.36 -18.69
C LYS A 141 8.69 -5.16 -17.68
N PHE A 142 8.66 -3.99 -17.06
CA PHE A 142 7.67 -3.58 -16.07
C PHE A 142 7.08 -2.22 -16.48
N ASP A 143 5.79 -2.00 -16.21
CA ASP A 143 5.14 -0.72 -16.40
C ASP A 143 5.55 0.26 -15.29
N ALA A 144 5.77 -0.25 -14.07
CA ALA A 144 6.34 0.54 -12.97
C ALA A 144 7.28 -0.29 -12.08
N VAL A 145 8.27 0.40 -11.47
CA VAL A 145 9.09 -0.09 -10.35
C VAL A 145 8.80 0.81 -9.15
N VAL A 146 8.34 0.20 -8.05
CA VAL A 146 7.86 0.93 -6.87
C VAL A 146 8.69 0.53 -5.66
N TYR A 147 9.25 1.50 -4.95
CA TYR A 147 10.11 1.26 -3.80
C TYR A 147 10.07 2.41 -2.78
N GLY A 148 10.85 2.32 -1.69
CA GLY A 148 11.04 3.30 -0.63
C GLY A 148 12.52 3.55 -0.35
N HIS A 149 13.02 3.17 0.84
CA HIS A 149 14.42 3.12 1.26
C HIS A 149 15.15 4.46 1.31
N THR A 150 15.08 5.25 0.26
CA THR A 150 15.79 6.54 0.19
C THR A 150 15.13 7.63 1.04
N HIS A 151 13.84 7.43 1.36
CA HIS A 151 12.95 8.40 2.01
C HIS A 151 12.71 9.68 1.18
N LEU A 152 12.99 9.59 -0.13
CA LEU A 152 12.79 10.67 -1.11
C LEU A 152 11.69 10.24 -2.06
N TRP A 153 10.48 10.78 -1.88
CA TRP A 153 9.37 10.37 -2.74
C TRP A 153 9.54 10.92 -4.17
N GLU A 154 9.16 10.10 -5.14
CA GLU A 154 9.11 10.51 -6.54
C GLU A 154 8.09 9.69 -7.34
N ILE A 155 7.57 10.28 -8.42
CA ILE A 155 6.89 9.58 -9.52
C ILE A 155 7.48 10.13 -10.81
N THR A 156 8.29 9.34 -11.52
CA THR A 156 9.04 9.81 -12.68
C THR A 156 9.01 8.78 -13.80
N PRO A 157 8.52 9.11 -15.00
CA PRO A 157 8.65 8.22 -16.15
C PRO A 157 10.10 8.20 -16.63
N GLU A 158 10.66 7.01 -16.83
CA GLU A 158 12.03 6.82 -17.29
C GLU A 158 12.12 5.61 -18.22
N ALA A 159 12.57 5.84 -19.45
CA ALA A 159 12.82 4.79 -20.45
C ALA A 159 11.67 3.78 -20.65
N GLY A 160 10.41 4.23 -20.54
CA GLY A 160 9.22 3.39 -20.72
C GLY A 160 8.76 2.62 -19.49
N THR A 161 9.37 2.87 -18.33
CA THR A 161 8.94 2.39 -17.02
C THR A 161 8.71 3.58 -16.08
N VAL A 162 7.71 3.53 -15.23
CA VAL A 162 7.50 4.58 -14.23
C VAL A 162 8.23 4.20 -12.94
N ILE A 163 9.09 5.09 -12.48
CA ILE A 163 9.77 4.97 -11.20
C ILE A 163 8.92 5.65 -10.13
N CYS A 164 8.51 4.88 -9.13
CA CYS A 164 7.77 5.39 -7.97
C CYS A 164 8.57 5.11 -6.70
N ASN A 165 8.88 6.15 -5.94
CA ASN A 165 9.37 6.01 -4.58
C ASN A 165 8.32 6.57 -3.64
N THR A 166 7.83 5.74 -2.70
CA THR A 166 6.77 6.16 -1.76
C THR A 166 7.26 7.14 -0.70
N GLY A 167 8.58 7.33 -0.59
CA GLY A 167 9.18 8.09 0.50
C GLY A 167 9.15 7.32 1.81
N SER A 168 9.03 8.03 2.92
CA SER A 168 8.85 7.47 4.26
C SER A 168 7.73 8.20 4.97
N ILE A 169 6.90 7.45 5.70
CA ILE A 169 5.86 8.05 6.55
C ILE A 169 6.42 8.56 7.90
N THR A 170 7.67 8.22 8.21
CA THR A 170 8.31 8.52 9.51
C THR A 170 9.51 9.47 9.38
N PHE A 171 10.38 9.22 8.42
CA PHE A 171 11.65 9.92 8.27
C PHE A 171 11.85 10.51 6.87
N PRO A 172 11.01 11.46 6.42
CA PRO A 172 11.21 12.09 5.12
C PRO A 172 12.56 12.78 5.04
N LYS A 173 13.20 12.74 3.87
CA LYS A 173 14.53 13.35 3.61
C LYS A 173 14.45 14.42 2.53
N GLY A 174 15.56 15.15 2.33
CA GLY A 174 15.68 16.14 1.27
C GLY A 174 14.74 17.34 1.41
N GLY A 175 14.26 17.64 2.61
CA GLY A 175 13.28 18.71 2.84
C GLY A 175 11.85 18.35 2.41
N ASN A 176 11.59 17.09 2.07
CA ASN A 176 10.27 16.59 1.72
C ASN A 176 9.39 16.40 2.96
N VAL A 177 8.09 16.32 2.74
CA VAL A 177 7.11 15.88 3.73
C VAL A 177 7.04 14.35 3.75
N ALA A 178 6.52 13.76 4.84
CA ALA A 178 6.22 12.34 4.91
C ALA A 178 5.09 11.98 3.94
N THR A 179 5.23 10.83 3.25
CA THR A 179 4.36 10.47 2.12
C THR A 179 4.05 8.98 2.07
N PHE A 180 2.93 8.68 1.44
CA PHE A 180 2.53 7.37 0.96
C PHE A 180 1.84 7.51 -0.40
N MET A 181 1.51 6.41 -1.08
CA MET A 181 0.87 6.45 -2.39
C MET A 181 -0.33 5.54 -2.46
N THR A 182 -1.21 5.78 -3.45
CA THR A 182 -2.16 4.79 -3.94
C THR A 182 -1.88 4.44 -5.39
N TYR A 183 -2.30 3.25 -5.79
CA TYR A 183 -2.41 2.83 -7.18
C TYR A 183 -3.82 2.29 -7.42
N GLU A 184 -4.51 2.82 -8.43
CA GLU A 184 -5.86 2.41 -8.82
C GLU A 184 -6.06 2.67 -10.32
N GLY A 185 -6.54 1.68 -11.08
CA GLY A 185 -6.85 1.84 -12.52
C GLY A 185 -5.70 2.41 -13.35
N GLY A 186 -4.47 1.97 -13.14
CA GLY A 186 -3.28 2.47 -13.83
C GLY A 186 -2.71 3.79 -13.30
N THR A 187 -3.32 4.41 -12.28
CA THR A 187 -2.92 5.74 -11.79
C THR A 187 -2.24 5.65 -10.43
N PHE A 188 -1.02 6.16 -10.33
CA PHE A 188 -0.34 6.43 -9.06
C PHE A 188 -0.71 7.81 -8.55
N THR A 189 -1.00 7.92 -7.25
CA THR A 189 -1.24 9.19 -6.56
C THR A 189 -0.40 9.25 -5.29
N ALA A 190 0.47 10.24 -5.17
CA ALA A 190 1.23 10.52 -3.96
C ALA A 190 0.45 11.47 -3.04
N TYR A 191 0.46 11.17 -1.75
CA TYR A 191 -0.20 11.96 -0.70
C TYR A 191 0.78 12.32 0.41
N ASP A 192 0.55 13.47 1.05
CA ASP A 192 1.12 13.75 2.36
C ASP A 192 0.35 13.03 3.49
N MET A 193 0.82 13.17 4.72
CA MET A 193 0.20 12.52 5.90
C MET A 193 -1.15 13.15 6.33
N GLU A 194 -1.58 14.22 5.70
CA GLU A 194 -2.91 14.83 5.88
C GLU A 194 -3.89 14.41 4.76
N GLY A 195 -3.41 13.58 3.80
CA GLY A 195 -4.21 13.07 2.67
C GLY A 195 -4.33 14.06 1.51
N CYS A 196 -3.51 15.12 1.47
CA CYS A 196 -3.47 16.04 0.35
C CYS A 196 -2.69 15.42 -0.81
N VAL A 197 -3.23 15.52 -2.02
CA VAL A 197 -2.58 15.06 -3.24
C VAL A 197 -1.36 15.93 -3.58
N LEU A 198 -0.19 15.31 -3.69
CA LEU A 198 1.05 15.97 -4.10
C LEU A 198 1.31 15.81 -5.60
N LYS A 199 1.05 14.61 -6.15
CA LYS A 199 1.29 14.30 -7.56
C LYS A 199 0.44 13.11 -7.98
N GLN A 200 0.04 13.11 -9.27
CA GLN A 200 -0.59 11.96 -9.94
C GLN A 200 0.13 11.65 -11.24
N TYR A 201 0.13 10.36 -11.61
CA TYR A 201 0.64 9.88 -12.89
C TYR A 201 -0.12 8.62 -13.33
N THR A 202 -0.56 8.59 -14.59
CA THR A 202 -1.25 7.44 -15.19
C THR A 202 -0.32 6.73 -16.19
N LEU A 203 -0.22 5.36 -16.09
CA LEU A 203 0.59 4.46 -16.92
C LEU A 203 0.09 4.35 -18.38
#